data_841ac0a480e60d53de02086866be17be
#
_entry.id   841ac0a480e60d53de02086866be17be
#
_cell.length_a   1.000
_cell.length_b   1.000
_cell.length_c   1.000
_cell.angle_alpha   90.00
_cell.angle_beta   90.00
_cell.angle_gamma   90.00
#
_symmetry.space_group_name_H-M   'P 1'
#
loop_
_entity.id
_entity.type
_entity.pdbx_description
1 polymer ?
#
loop_
_entity_poly.entity_id
_entity_poly.type
_entity_poly.pdbx_seq_one_letter_code
_entity_poly.pdbx_strand_id
1 'polypeptide(L)'
;MYVRSRARWVEEGEKPSHYFCTLESRNFTNKIIPRLECNDGTVIYEQSEILKETKSFYEQLYKKSSVNTITDLHDELYNENIPKLSNLESESLEGNITIKEASNTLFKMKSNKSPGSDGFSAEFFKMFWKHIGLFVVRSINYGYENNSLSITQRHGIITLLPKGDKPRHYLKNWRPITLLNTVYKIASGCIASRIKKYIDKIINQDQTGFISNRYIGENTRLIYDLMQYTEEENIPGLLLLIDFEKAFDTLSWSFIQKTLEFFNFGPSIRNWISIFNTDITSVINQGGNISDRITIQRGCRQGDPLSPYIFLICAEILAILIRKNKNIKGISVNNIERKISQLADDTSLILDGSEESLAETFKTLENFSEMSGLHINYEKTHVIWLGSKKYSNETLLPNYRLKWGSTRFTLLGIHFDVELDKIPQLNYEPKLVKIKSIIKQ
;
A
#
# COMPACT_ATOMS: atom_id res chain seq x y z
N MET A 1 14.86 -25.38 12.45
CA MET A 1 13.91 -25.71 11.36
C MET A 1 14.05 -24.81 10.13
N TYR A 2 13.99 -23.50 10.23
CA TYR A 2 14.10 -22.59 9.07
C TYR A 2 15.44 -22.71 8.31
N VAL A 3 16.56 -22.82 9.00
CA VAL A 3 17.90 -23.00 8.37
C VAL A 3 18.01 -24.35 7.66
N ARG A 4 17.49 -25.43 8.26
CA ARG A 4 17.49 -26.76 7.63
C ARG A 4 16.56 -26.85 6.42
N SER A 5 15.39 -26.19 6.46
CA SER A 5 14.47 -26.14 5.32
C SER A 5 15.05 -25.35 4.14
N ARG A 6 15.83 -24.30 4.41
CA ARG A 6 16.48 -23.49 3.37
C ARG A 6 17.69 -24.21 2.75
N ALA A 7 18.48 -24.93 3.56
CA ALA A 7 19.56 -25.78 3.05
C ALA A 7 18.99 -26.90 2.17
N ARG A 8 17.95 -27.57 2.62
CA ARG A 8 17.28 -28.64 1.84
C ARG A 8 16.64 -28.11 0.56
N TRP A 9 16.11 -26.88 0.56
CA TRP A 9 15.60 -26.24 -0.65
C TRP A 9 16.72 -25.94 -1.66
N VAL A 10 17.90 -25.50 -1.20
CA VAL A 10 19.07 -25.27 -2.07
C VAL A 10 19.57 -26.56 -2.70
N GLU A 11 19.54 -27.67 -1.95
CA GLU A 11 20.01 -28.98 -2.42
C GLU A 11 19.02 -29.74 -3.31
N GLU A 12 17.72 -29.65 -2.98
CA GLU A 12 16.66 -30.48 -3.59
C GLU A 12 15.56 -29.67 -4.28
N GLY A 13 15.56 -28.33 -4.16
CA GLY A 13 14.44 -27.46 -4.52
C GLY A 13 14.10 -27.41 -5.99
N GLU A 14 15.03 -27.74 -6.89
CA GLU A 14 14.81 -27.78 -8.35
C GLU A 14 14.99 -29.21 -8.94
N LYS A 15 15.18 -30.22 -8.08
CA LYS A 15 15.22 -31.61 -8.50
C LYS A 15 13.81 -32.21 -8.38
N PRO A 16 13.39 -33.13 -9.26
CA PRO A 16 12.09 -33.81 -9.16
C PRO A 16 12.08 -34.81 -7.99
N SER A 17 12.37 -34.32 -6.78
CA SER A 17 12.34 -35.06 -5.54
C SER A 17 10.94 -35.04 -4.93
N HIS A 18 10.63 -36.00 -4.07
CA HIS A 18 9.38 -36.02 -3.27
C HIS A 18 9.20 -34.68 -2.49
N TYR A 19 10.30 -34.12 -2.00
CA TYR A 19 10.27 -32.80 -1.31
C TYR A 19 9.84 -31.68 -2.25
N PHE A 20 10.41 -31.59 -3.45
CA PHE A 20 10.03 -30.62 -4.47
C PHE A 20 8.56 -30.76 -4.87
N CYS A 21 8.12 -31.98 -5.20
CA CYS A 21 6.73 -32.23 -5.59
C CYS A 21 5.75 -31.89 -4.48
N THR A 22 6.08 -32.19 -3.22
CA THR A 22 5.25 -31.83 -2.04
C THR A 22 5.21 -30.32 -1.84
N LEU A 23 6.33 -29.61 -2.02
CA LEU A 23 6.41 -28.16 -1.90
C LEU A 23 5.59 -27.47 -2.99
N GLU A 24 5.72 -27.92 -4.24
CA GLU A 24 4.95 -27.38 -5.37
C GLU A 24 3.46 -27.69 -5.26
N SER A 25 3.09 -28.89 -4.84
CA SER A 25 1.68 -29.23 -4.56
C SER A 25 1.09 -28.33 -3.46
N ARG A 26 1.85 -28.09 -2.38
CA ARG A 26 1.45 -27.19 -1.31
C ARG A 26 1.32 -25.74 -1.81
N ASN A 27 2.27 -25.27 -2.60
CA ASN A 27 2.26 -23.92 -3.19
C ASN A 27 1.07 -23.75 -4.14
N PHE A 28 0.77 -24.77 -4.93
CA PHE A 28 -0.38 -24.82 -5.81
C PHE A 28 -1.69 -24.77 -5.02
N THR A 29 -1.87 -25.63 -4.03
CA THR A 29 -3.06 -25.68 -3.16
C THR A 29 -3.30 -24.35 -2.42
N ASN A 30 -2.22 -23.67 -2.00
CA ASN A 30 -2.32 -22.38 -1.34
C ASN A 30 -2.77 -21.23 -2.26
N LYS A 31 -2.67 -21.40 -3.57
CA LYS A 31 -3.07 -20.38 -4.58
C LYS A 31 -4.46 -20.62 -5.16
N ILE A 32 -5.10 -21.75 -4.84
CA ILE A 32 -6.45 -22.08 -5.30
C ILE A 32 -7.47 -21.60 -4.29
N ILE A 33 -8.58 -21.06 -4.80
CA ILE A 33 -9.79 -20.81 -4.02
C ILE A 33 -10.67 -22.06 -4.15
N PRO A 34 -10.78 -22.88 -3.09
CA PRO A 34 -11.48 -24.18 -3.21
C PRO A 34 -13.00 -24.02 -3.29
N ARG A 35 -13.52 -22.94 -2.76
CA ARG A 35 -14.93 -22.50 -2.84
C ARG A 35 -14.98 -21.00 -2.72
N LEU A 36 -15.95 -20.38 -3.37
CA LEU A 36 -16.17 -18.94 -3.32
C LEU A 36 -17.59 -18.65 -2.83
N GLU A 37 -17.72 -17.77 -1.86
CA GLU A 37 -18.99 -17.21 -1.42
C GLU A 37 -19.15 -15.82 -2.01
N CYS A 38 -20.16 -15.67 -2.87
CA CYS A 38 -20.50 -14.44 -3.57
C CYS A 38 -21.25 -13.47 -2.63
N ASN A 39 -21.38 -12.22 -3.06
CA ASN A 39 -22.07 -11.19 -2.25
C ASN A 39 -23.56 -11.46 -2.05
N ASP A 40 -24.18 -12.24 -2.92
CA ASP A 40 -25.58 -12.68 -2.82
C ASP A 40 -25.80 -13.91 -1.92
N GLY A 41 -24.72 -14.43 -1.32
CA GLY A 41 -24.71 -15.64 -0.49
C GLY A 41 -24.60 -16.95 -1.27
N THR A 42 -24.51 -16.91 -2.61
CA THR A 42 -24.29 -18.10 -3.44
C THR A 42 -22.89 -18.65 -3.21
N VAL A 43 -22.76 -19.98 -3.08
CA VAL A 43 -21.47 -20.65 -2.92
C VAL A 43 -21.12 -21.42 -4.19
N ILE A 44 -19.97 -21.10 -4.78
CA ILE A 44 -19.46 -21.68 -6.03
C ILE A 44 -18.27 -22.59 -5.72
N TYR A 45 -18.24 -23.77 -6.35
CA TYR A 45 -17.17 -24.78 -6.20
C TYR A 45 -16.42 -25.05 -7.49
N GLU A 46 -17.07 -24.83 -8.65
CA GLU A 46 -16.49 -25.06 -9.97
C GLU A 46 -15.42 -24.00 -10.27
N GLN A 47 -14.19 -24.46 -10.60
CA GLN A 47 -13.03 -23.58 -10.75
C GLN A 47 -13.18 -22.58 -11.91
N SER A 48 -13.88 -22.97 -12.98
CA SER A 48 -14.19 -22.10 -14.12
C SER A 48 -15.13 -20.97 -13.72
N GLU A 49 -16.15 -21.25 -12.90
CA GLU A 49 -17.09 -20.26 -12.38
C GLU A 49 -16.43 -19.35 -11.34
N ILE A 50 -15.61 -19.93 -10.46
CA ILE A 50 -14.81 -19.15 -9.49
C ILE A 50 -13.89 -18.16 -10.21
N LEU A 51 -13.23 -18.59 -11.29
CA LEU A 51 -12.37 -17.73 -12.08
C LEU A 51 -13.16 -16.60 -12.77
N LYS A 52 -14.35 -16.91 -13.27
CA LYS A 52 -15.25 -15.93 -13.92
C LYS A 52 -15.72 -14.88 -12.92
N GLU A 53 -16.16 -15.31 -11.72
CA GLU A 53 -16.58 -14.41 -10.66
C GLU A 53 -15.40 -13.58 -10.13
N THR A 54 -14.24 -14.19 -9.98
CA THR A 54 -13.00 -13.49 -9.60
C THR A 54 -12.64 -12.41 -10.62
N LYS A 55 -12.77 -12.72 -11.94
CA LYS A 55 -12.55 -11.73 -13.01
C LYS A 55 -13.54 -10.57 -12.86
N SER A 56 -14.83 -10.85 -12.74
CA SER A 56 -15.89 -9.84 -12.58
C SER A 56 -15.61 -8.91 -11.39
N PHE A 57 -15.25 -9.49 -10.23
CA PHE A 57 -14.91 -8.74 -9.04
C PHE A 57 -13.72 -7.76 -9.24
N TYR A 58 -12.62 -8.21 -9.87
CA TYR A 58 -11.47 -7.34 -10.11
C TYR A 58 -11.71 -6.35 -11.25
N GLU A 59 -12.51 -6.72 -12.26
CA GLU A 59 -12.92 -5.80 -13.34
C GLU A 59 -13.73 -4.62 -12.77
N GLN A 60 -14.67 -4.88 -11.86
CA GLN A 60 -15.40 -3.84 -11.15
C GLN A 60 -14.50 -3.02 -10.24
N LEU A 61 -13.59 -3.67 -9.51
CA LEU A 61 -12.65 -2.99 -8.63
C LEU A 61 -11.78 -1.98 -9.38
N TYR A 62 -11.27 -2.35 -10.56
CA TYR A 62 -10.37 -1.51 -11.34
C TYR A 62 -11.08 -0.59 -12.35
N LYS A 63 -12.40 -0.63 -12.41
CA LYS A 63 -13.19 0.28 -13.25
C LYS A 63 -13.04 1.71 -12.74
N LYS A 64 -12.93 2.66 -13.67
CA LYS A 64 -12.87 4.09 -13.33
C LYS A 64 -14.07 4.47 -12.46
N SER A 65 -13.80 5.07 -11.32
CA SER A 65 -14.84 5.70 -10.49
C SER A 65 -15.30 7.00 -11.16
N SER A 66 -16.60 7.31 -11.08
CA SER A 66 -17.11 8.65 -11.34
C SER A 66 -16.67 9.56 -10.19
N VAL A 67 -15.41 9.96 -10.22
CA VAL A 67 -14.92 10.97 -9.28
C VAL A 67 -15.56 12.29 -9.70
N ASN A 68 -16.29 12.94 -8.78
CA ASN A 68 -16.78 14.30 -8.97
C ASN A 68 -15.62 15.21 -9.38
N THR A 69 -15.92 16.26 -10.12
CA THR A 69 -14.93 17.27 -10.57
C THR A 69 -14.04 17.62 -9.40
N ILE A 70 -12.78 17.17 -9.47
CA ILE A 70 -11.80 17.44 -8.42
C ILE A 70 -11.70 18.97 -8.32
N THR A 71 -12.18 19.53 -7.21
CA THR A 71 -11.82 20.89 -6.81
C THR A 71 -10.32 21.03 -6.93
N ASP A 72 -9.85 22.15 -7.42
CA ASP A 72 -8.42 22.28 -7.64
C ASP A 72 -7.71 22.19 -6.29
N LEU A 73 -6.79 21.24 -6.13
CA LEU A 73 -5.98 21.11 -4.91
C LEU A 73 -5.27 22.42 -4.56
N HIS A 74 -5.03 23.27 -5.58
CA HIS A 74 -4.50 24.61 -5.39
C HIS A 74 -5.48 25.51 -4.66
N ASP A 75 -6.79 25.41 -4.91
CA ASP A 75 -7.80 26.25 -4.25
C ASP A 75 -7.97 25.87 -2.77
N GLU A 76 -7.98 24.58 -2.45
CA GLU A 76 -8.09 24.08 -1.06
C GLU A 76 -6.84 24.36 -0.21
N LEU A 77 -5.65 24.34 -0.83
CA LEU A 77 -4.35 24.44 -0.14
C LEU A 77 -3.56 25.70 -0.54
N TYR A 78 -4.20 26.67 -1.20
CA TYR A 78 -3.53 27.81 -1.83
C TYR A 78 -2.72 28.67 -0.86
N ASN A 79 -3.24 28.90 0.34
CA ASN A 79 -2.62 29.78 1.34
C ASN A 79 -1.65 29.08 2.30
N GLU A 80 -1.34 27.81 2.06
CA GLU A 80 -0.55 27.02 2.98
C GLU A 80 0.92 26.90 2.55
N ASN A 81 1.84 27.14 3.49
CA ASN A 81 3.26 26.92 3.26
C ASN A 81 3.57 25.43 3.28
N ILE A 82 3.40 24.74 2.15
CA ILE A 82 3.60 23.31 1.99
C ILE A 82 4.91 23.07 1.25
N PRO A 83 5.78 22.17 1.74
CA PRO A 83 7.02 21.81 1.05
C PRO A 83 6.73 21.24 -0.35
N LYS A 84 7.35 21.81 -1.38
CA LYS A 84 7.27 21.41 -2.78
C LYS A 84 8.68 21.31 -3.36
N LEU A 85 8.82 20.66 -4.50
CA LEU A 85 10.06 20.68 -5.25
C LEU A 85 10.34 22.12 -5.76
N SER A 86 11.59 22.56 -5.68
CA SER A 86 12.04 23.74 -6.40
C SER A 86 12.10 23.44 -7.91
N ASN A 87 12.15 24.49 -8.75
CA ASN A 87 12.27 24.29 -10.19
C ASN A 87 13.53 23.52 -10.58
N LEU A 88 14.65 23.78 -9.93
CA LEU A 88 15.91 23.06 -10.17
C LEU A 88 15.81 21.57 -9.80
N GLU A 89 15.15 21.24 -8.69
CA GLU A 89 14.92 19.84 -8.28
C GLU A 89 13.99 19.16 -9.28
N SER A 90 12.91 19.81 -9.68
CA SER A 90 11.98 19.33 -10.69
C SER A 90 12.69 19.04 -12.02
N GLU A 91 13.45 19.99 -12.54
CA GLU A 91 14.25 19.85 -13.76
C GLU A 91 15.26 18.71 -13.69
N SER A 92 15.86 18.47 -12.52
CA SER A 92 16.82 17.36 -12.31
C SER A 92 16.24 15.96 -12.47
N LEU A 93 14.90 15.84 -12.46
CA LEU A 93 14.17 14.57 -12.62
C LEU A 93 13.72 14.30 -14.06
N GLU A 94 13.84 15.29 -14.94
CA GLU A 94 13.28 15.28 -16.29
C GLU A 94 14.06 14.41 -17.27
N GLY A 95 13.45 14.11 -18.40
CA GLY A 95 14.05 13.50 -19.58
C GLY A 95 13.97 11.98 -19.66
N ASN A 96 14.61 11.46 -20.73
CA ASN A 96 14.66 10.04 -21.06
C ASN A 96 15.43 9.23 -20.01
N ILE A 97 15.11 7.94 -19.90
CA ILE A 97 15.84 7.00 -19.05
C ILE A 97 17.21 6.71 -19.69
N THR A 98 18.27 6.86 -18.91
CA THR A 98 19.63 6.59 -19.34
C THR A 98 20.02 5.11 -19.12
N ILE A 99 21.01 4.63 -19.89
CA ILE A 99 21.53 3.26 -19.70
C ILE A 99 22.10 3.06 -18.29
N LYS A 100 22.67 4.11 -17.69
CA LYS A 100 23.21 4.09 -16.32
C LYS A 100 22.09 3.89 -15.28
N GLU A 101 20.98 4.61 -15.39
CA GLU A 101 19.82 4.45 -14.51
C GLU A 101 19.23 3.05 -14.64
N ALA A 102 19.02 2.58 -15.87
CA ALA A 102 18.49 1.26 -16.15
C ALA A 102 19.39 0.14 -15.60
N SER A 103 20.71 0.25 -15.79
CA SER A 103 21.70 -0.68 -15.23
C SER A 103 21.61 -0.70 -13.70
N ASN A 104 21.67 0.46 -13.06
CA ASN A 104 21.59 0.58 -11.60
C ASN A 104 20.29 -0.03 -11.05
N THR A 105 19.20 0.18 -11.73
CA THR A 105 17.88 -0.38 -11.35
C THR A 105 17.87 -1.90 -11.49
N LEU A 106 18.28 -2.43 -12.63
CA LEU A 106 18.33 -3.86 -12.90
C LEU A 106 19.21 -4.62 -11.90
N PHE A 107 20.46 -4.14 -11.66
CA PHE A 107 21.39 -4.84 -10.78
C PHE A 107 20.96 -4.81 -9.29
N LYS A 108 20.12 -3.85 -8.87
CA LYS A 108 19.49 -3.83 -7.55
C LYS A 108 18.27 -4.76 -7.41
N MET A 109 17.70 -5.25 -8.50
CA MET A 109 16.57 -6.18 -8.44
C MET A 109 16.98 -7.47 -7.74
N LYS A 110 16.09 -7.96 -6.86
CA LYS A 110 16.30 -9.24 -6.16
C LYS A 110 16.20 -10.40 -7.14
N SER A 111 17.09 -11.36 -6.99
CA SER A 111 17.06 -12.63 -7.72
C SER A 111 15.98 -13.57 -7.20
N ASN A 112 15.67 -14.62 -7.94
CA ASN A 112 14.66 -15.65 -7.60
C ASN A 112 13.27 -15.04 -7.41
N LYS A 113 12.88 -14.12 -8.31
CA LYS A 113 11.53 -13.54 -8.38
C LYS A 113 10.85 -13.94 -9.67
N SER A 114 9.57 -14.26 -9.57
CA SER A 114 8.75 -14.62 -10.72
C SER A 114 8.78 -13.54 -11.81
N PRO A 115 8.98 -13.93 -13.08
CA PRO A 115 8.89 -13.03 -14.22
C PRO A 115 7.44 -12.59 -14.47
N GLY A 116 7.24 -11.68 -15.42
CA GLY A 116 5.93 -11.36 -15.96
C GLY A 116 5.50 -12.34 -17.05
N SER A 117 4.59 -11.88 -17.92
CA SER A 117 3.97 -12.69 -18.99
C SER A 117 4.95 -13.13 -20.09
N ASP A 118 6.09 -12.46 -20.23
CA ASP A 118 7.14 -12.78 -21.20
C ASP A 118 8.09 -13.89 -20.75
N GLY A 119 8.03 -14.30 -19.48
CA GLY A 119 8.87 -15.36 -18.91
C GLY A 119 10.32 -14.94 -18.61
N PHE A 120 10.75 -13.72 -18.95
CA PHE A 120 12.12 -13.28 -18.74
C PHE A 120 12.33 -12.71 -17.34
N SER A 121 13.12 -13.42 -16.54
CA SER A 121 13.47 -13.00 -15.17
C SER A 121 14.53 -11.89 -15.14
N ALA A 122 14.73 -11.29 -13.96
CA ALA A 122 15.79 -10.29 -13.78
C ALA A 122 17.19 -10.86 -14.02
N GLU A 123 17.41 -12.16 -13.72
CA GLU A 123 18.68 -12.87 -13.96
C GLU A 123 19.03 -12.94 -15.43
N PHE A 124 18.05 -13.22 -16.30
CA PHE A 124 18.23 -13.21 -17.75
C PHE A 124 18.76 -11.85 -18.22
N PHE A 125 18.09 -10.76 -17.81
CA PHE A 125 18.52 -9.42 -18.18
C PHE A 125 19.91 -9.09 -17.59
N LYS A 126 20.21 -9.46 -16.35
CA LYS A 126 21.53 -9.25 -15.73
C LYS A 126 22.64 -9.96 -16.50
N MET A 127 22.40 -11.21 -16.91
CA MET A 127 23.38 -12.01 -17.65
C MET A 127 23.68 -11.40 -19.04
N PHE A 128 22.65 -11.03 -19.76
CA PHE A 128 22.77 -10.54 -21.14
C PHE A 128 22.84 -9.02 -21.27
N TRP A 129 22.83 -8.28 -20.14
CA TRP A 129 22.70 -6.82 -20.14
C TRP A 129 23.71 -6.09 -21.03
N LYS A 130 24.94 -6.57 -21.06
CA LYS A 130 26.00 -6.01 -21.91
C LYS A 130 25.64 -6.00 -23.41
N HIS A 131 24.84 -6.97 -23.84
CA HIS A 131 24.46 -7.14 -25.24
C HIS A 131 23.11 -6.49 -25.57
N ILE A 132 22.13 -6.59 -24.65
CA ILE A 132 20.75 -6.15 -24.92
C ILE A 132 20.36 -4.85 -24.25
N GLY A 133 21.09 -4.39 -23.24
CA GLY A 133 20.69 -3.26 -22.39
C GLY A 133 20.39 -1.98 -23.17
N LEU A 134 21.20 -1.67 -24.19
CA LEU A 134 20.97 -0.49 -25.03
C LEU A 134 19.63 -0.59 -25.81
N PHE A 135 19.30 -1.78 -26.31
CA PHE A 135 18.04 -1.99 -27.02
C PHE A 135 16.84 -1.92 -26.09
N VAL A 136 16.96 -2.44 -24.85
CA VAL A 136 15.94 -2.33 -23.82
C VAL A 136 15.67 -0.86 -23.50
N VAL A 137 16.71 -0.06 -23.26
CA VAL A 137 16.56 1.39 -22.95
C VAL A 137 15.98 2.15 -24.14
N ARG A 138 16.39 1.85 -25.36
CA ARG A 138 15.79 2.44 -26.57
C ARG A 138 14.31 2.11 -26.69
N SER A 139 13.92 0.86 -26.44
CA SER A 139 12.50 0.43 -26.47
C SER A 139 11.67 1.17 -25.42
N ILE A 140 12.20 1.36 -24.19
CA ILE A 140 11.53 2.10 -23.13
C ILE A 140 11.35 3.58 -23.53
N ASN A 141 12.41 4.24 -24.02
CA ASN A 141 12.37 5.63 -24.42
C ASN A 141 11.51 5.87 -25.66
N TYR A 142 11.49 4.92 -26.60
CA TYR A 142 10.55 4.94 -27.72
C TYR A 142 9.09 4.97 -27.23
N GLY A 143 8.76 4.18 -26.20
CA GLY A 143 7.45 4.23 -25.55
C GLY A 143 7.16 5.60 -24.92
N TYR A 144 8.16 6.24 -24.35
CA TYR A 144 8.02 7.59 -23.79
C TYR A 144 7.74 8.64 -24.88
N GLU A 145 8.49 8.61 -25.97
CA GLU A 145 8.35 9.54 -27.11
C GLU A 145 7.00 9.36 -27.83
N ASN A 146 6.45 8.15 -27.83
CA ASN A 146 5.15 7.83 -28.45
C ASN A 146 3.98 7.79 -27.44
N ASN A 147 4.18 8.20 -26.21
CA ASN A 147 3.18 8.23 -25.14
C ASN A 147 2.48 6.86 -24.90
N SER A 148 3.11 5.76 -25.25
CA SER A 148 2.55 4.41 -25.07
C SER A 148 3.64 3.34 -25.03
N LEU A 149 3.63 2.51 -23.99
CA LEU A 149 4.45 1.31 -23.96
C LEU A 149 3.90 0.22 -24.89
N SER A 150 4.74 -0.74 -25.28
CA SER A 150 4.27 -1.89 -26.04
C SER A 150 3.24 -2.73 -25.27
N ILE A 151 2.40 -3.49 -25.98
CA ILE A 151 1.35 -4.33 -25.36
C ILE A 151 1.96 -5.28 -24.32
N THR A 152 3.11 -5.87 -24.60
CA THR A 152 3.79 -6.77 -23.65
C THR A 152 4.31 -6.04 -22.42
N GLN A 153 4.83 -4.83 -22.57
CA GLN A 153 5.34 -4.04 -21.43
C GLN A 153 4.23 -3.59 -20.47
N ARG A 154 3.02 -3.28 -20.98
CA ARG A 154 1.89 -2.81 -20.18
C ARG A 154 0.97 -3.90 -19.64
N HIS A 155 1.16 -5.16 -20.10
CA HIS A 155 0.39 -6.30 -19.64
C HIS A 155 0.89 -6.86 -18.32
N GLY A 156 -0.02 -7.26 -17.41
CA GLY A 156 0.30 -7.88 -16.15
C GLY A 156 -0.46 -9.18 -15.89
N ILE A 157 0.08 -10.02 -14.99
CA ILE A 157 -0.60 -11.20 -14.49
C ILE A 157 -0.91 -10.99 -13.01
N ILE A 158 -2.18 -10.91 -12.65
CA ILE A 158 -2.62 -10.79 -11.26
C ILE A 158 -2.67 -12.19 -10.65
N THR A 159 -1.83 -12.41 -9.65
CA THR A 159 -1.82 -13.63 -8.81
C THR A 159 -2.39 -13.29 -7.45
N LEU A 160 -3.30 -14.13 -6.95
CA LEU A 160 -3.98 -13.92 -5.69
C LEU A 160 -3.21 -14.58 -4.54
N LEU A 161 -2.91 -13.82 -3.49
CA LEU A 161 -2.30 -14.32 -2.27
C LEU A 161 -3.26 -14.17 -1.07
N PRO A 162 -3.49 -15.22 -0.27
CA PRO A 162 -4.37 -15.13 0.89
C PRO A 162 -3.82 -14.17 1.95
N LYS A 163 -4.69 -13.45 2.63
CA LYS A 163 -4.36 -12.54 3.74
C LYS A 163 -4.28 -13.32 5.06
N GLY A 164 -3.11 -13.92 5.33
CA GLY A 164 -2.87 -14.68 6.56
C GLY A 164 -3.89 -15.81 6.74
N ASP A 165 -4.45 -15.95 7.94
CA ASP A 165 -5.40 -17.00 8.31
C ASP A 165 -6.87 -16.62 8.07
N LYS A 166 -7.13 -15.52 7.35
CA LYS A 166 -8.50 -15.08 7.05
C LYS A 166 -9.22 -16.10 6.15
N PRO A 167 -10.57 -16.24 6.28
CA PRO A 167 -11.35 -17.17 5.47
C PRO A 167 -11.13 -16.98 3.97
N ARG A 168 -10.68 -18.04 3.28
CA ARG A 168 -10.26 -17.99 1.87
C ARG A 168 -11.41 -17.99 0.87
N HIS A 169 -12.63 -18.25 1.32
CA HIS A 169 -13.82 -18.25 0.47
C HIS A 169 -14.38 -16.85 0.15
N TYR A 170 -13.75 -15.78 0.67
CA TYR A 170 -14.09 -14.39 0.33
C TYR A 170 -12.97 -13.73 -0.46
N LEU A 171 -13.25 -13.16 -1.64
CA LEU A 171 -12.28 -12.46 -2.48
C LEU A 171 -11.66 -11.23 -1.79
N LYS A 172 -12.38 -10.59 -0.87
CA LYS A 172 -11.85 -9.47 -0.05
C LYS A 172 -10.65 -9.88 0.82
N ASN A 173 -10.50 -11.18 1.09
CA ASN A 173 -9.39 -11.74 1.88
C ASN A 173 -8.18 -12.16 1.04
N TRP A 174 -8.14 -11.81 -0.23
CA TRP A 174 -7.00 -12.04 -1.12
C TRP A 174 -6.34 -10.72 -1.53
N ARG A 175 -5.00 -10.76 -1.70
CA ARG A 175 -4.21 -9.64 -2.22
C ARG A 175 -3.91 -9.88 -3.69
N PRO A 176 -4.23 -8.94 -4.58
CA PRO A 176 -3.87 -9.05 -6.00
C PRO A 176 -2.42 -8.59 -6.21
N ILE A 177 -1.50 -9.53 -6.36
CA ILE A 177 -0.11 -9.20 -6.71
C ILE A 177 0.05 -9.30 -8.22
N THR A 178 0.48 -8.21 -8.85
CA THR A 178 0.69 -8.16 -10.29
C THR A 178 2.12 -8.56 -10.65
N LEU A 179 2.27 -9.64 -11.40
CA LEU A 179 3.53 -10.02 -12.03
C LEU A 179 3.70 -9.19 -13.31
N LEU A 180 4.66 -8.29 -13.29
CA LEU A 180 4.98 -7.36 -14.37
C LEU A 180 6.27 -7.81 -15.05
N ASN A 181 6.39 -7.54 -16.35
CA ASN A 181 7.58 -7.85 -17.13
C ASN A 181 8.79 -7.06 -16.63
N THR A 182 9.97 -7.67 -16.70
CA THR A 182 11.20 -7.09 -16.15
C THR A 182 11.54 -5.77 -16.82
N VAL A 183 11.30 -5.63 -18.14
CA VAL A 183 11.52 -4.37 -18.88
C VAL A 183 10.67 -3.24 -18.31
N TYR A 184 9.39 -3.51 -18.02
CA TYR A 184 8.51 -2.54 -17.35
C TYR A 184 9.06 -2.15 -15.97
N LYS A 185 9.47 -3.15 -15.16
CA LYS A 185 10.04 -2.89 -13.82
C LYS A 185 11.33 -2.10 -13.86
N ILE A 186 12.14 -2.23 -14.92
CA ILE A 186 13.33 -1.38 -15.13
C ILE A 186 12.89 0.06 -15.33
N ALA A 187 11.92 0.32 -16.22
CA ALA A 187 11.42 1.66 -16.48
C ALA A 187 10.83 2.32 -15.24
N SER A 188 9.84 1.67 -14.62
CA SER A 188 9.17 2.19 -13.42
C SER A 188 10.12 2.34 -12.22
N GLY A 189 11.10 1.44 -12.09
CA GLY A 189 12.14 1.52 -11.06
C GLY A 189 13.14 2.67 -11.26
N CYS A 190 13.41 3.08 -12.51
CA CYS A 190 14.18 4.30 -12.78
C CYS A 190 13.44 5.54 -12.32
N ILE A 191 12.16 5.65 -12.66
CA ILE A 191 11.32 6.79 -12.24
C ILE A 191 11.14 6.79 -10.70
N ALA A 192 10.92 5.63 -10.09
CA ALA A 192 10.90 5.48 -8.64
C ALA A 192 12.21 5.98 -7.99
N SER A 193 13.36 5.68 -8.61
CA SER A 193 14.66 6.11 -8.11
C SER A 193 14.86 7.63 -8.24
N ARG A 194 14.32 8.26 -9.29
CA ARG A 194 14.30 9.72 -9.43
C ARG A 194 13.46 10.37 -8.34
N ILE A 195 12.20 9.94 -8.16
CA ILE A 195 11.29 10.45 -7.12
C ILE A 195 11.90 10.30 -5.73
N LYS A 196 12.53 9.16 -5.45
CA LYS A 196 13.14 8.86 -4.15
C LYS A 196 14.21 9.87 -3.73
N LYS A 197 14.83 10.61 -4.63
CA LYS A 197 15.85 11.62 -4.29
C LYS A 197 15.30 12.75 -3.43
N TYR A 198 14.01 13.09 -3.61
CA TYR A 198 13.41 14.27 -3.00
C TYR A 198 12.15 13.96 -2.19
N ILE A 199 11.81 12.68 -2.02
CA ILE A 199 10.57 12.30 -1.33
C ILE A 199 10.57 12.76 0.14
N ASP A 200 11.72 12.72 0.81
CA ASP A 200 11.87 13.18 2.19
C ASP A 200 11.56 14.67 2.38
N LYS A 201 11.70 15.48 1.31
CA LYS A 201 11.38 16.90 1.34
C LYS A 201 9.88 17.15 1.29
N ILE A 202 9.15 16.29 0.57
CA ILE A 202 7.71 16.44 0.33
C ILE A 202 6.91 15.82 1.47
N ILE A 203 7.32 14.62 1.88
CA ILE A 203 6.56 13.80 2.85
C ILE A 203 6.98 14.16 4.28
N ASN A 204 6.00 14.53 5.10
CA ASN A 204 6.23 14.86 6.50
C ASN A 204 6.74 13.64 7.31
N GLN A 205 7.33 13.92 8.48
CA GLN A 205 7.91 12.89 9.36
C GLN A 205 6.87 11.95 9.99
N ASP A 206 5.59 12.32 10.00
CA ASP A 206 4.51 11.48 10.49
C ASP A 206 4.20 10.28 9.58
N GLN A 207 4.69 10.26 8.35
CA GLN A 207 4.68 9.08 7.45
C GLN A 207 6.03 8.36 7.51
N THR A 208 6.05 7.09 7.95
CA THR A 208 7.28 6.30 8.06
C THR A 208 7.42 5.20 7.00
N GLY A 209 6.39 4.96 6.20
CA GLY A 209 6.35 3.90 5.18
C GLY A 209 7.27 4.18 3.99
N PHE A 210 8.03 3.19 3.53
CA PHE A 210 8.85 3.19 2.29
C PHE A 210 9.89 4.30 2.16
N ILE A 211 10.12 5.12 3.17
CA ILE A 211 11.09 6.20 3.19
C ILE A 211 12.37 5.75 3.89
N SER A 212 13.53 6.07 3.31
CA SER A 212 14.82 5.69 3.90
C SER A 212 15.03 6.39 5.23
N ASN A 213 15.65 5.69 6.18
CA ASN A 213 15.98 6.18 7.52
C ASN A 213 14.78 6.49 8.43
N ARG A 214 13.54 6.16 8.02
CA ARG A 214 12.36 6.17 8.89
C ARG A 214 12.06 4.75 9.35
N TYR A 215 11.62 4.61 10.58
CA TYR A 215 11.45 3.32 11.22
C TYR A 215 10.02 3.12 11.74
N ILE A 216 9.42 1.98 11.41
CA ILE A 216 8.05 1.60 11.82
C ILE A 216 7.81 1.71 13.33
N GLY A 217 8.85 1.48 14.15
CA GLY A 217 8.78 1.61 15.61
C GLY A 217 8.49 3.03 16.08
N GLU A 218 8.76 4.06 15.28
CA GLU A 218 8.44 5.46 15.64
C GLU A 218 6.93 5.66 15.77
N ASN A 219 6.14 5.07 14.86
CA ASN A 219 4.67 5.12 14.92
C ASN A 219 4.13 4.44 16.19
N THR A 220 4.60 3.23 16.47
CA THR A 220 4.14 2.47 17.65
C THR A 220 4.60 3.13 18.96
N ARG A 221 5.81 3.70 18.99
CA ARG A 221 6.34 4.43 20.13
C ARG A 221 5.55 5.72 20.37
N LEU A 222 5.26 6.49 19.30
CA LEU A 222 4.45 7.69 19.42
C LEU A 222 3.08 7.40 20.05
N ILE A 223 2.39 6.35 19.60
CA ILE A 223 1.08 6.00 20.16
C ILE A 223 1.20 5.57 21.63
N TYR A 224 2.22 4.77 21.96
CA TYR A 224 2.48 4.39 23.36
C TYR A 224 2.71 5.62 24.25
N ASP A 225 3.59 6.54 23.83
CA ASP A 225 3.93 7.74 24.59
C ASP A 225 2.71 8.67 24.75
N LEU A 226 1.86 8.80 23.73
CA LEU A 226 0.63 9.57 23.81
C LEU A 226 -0.41 8.93 24.75
N MET A 227 -0.52 7.61 24.75
CA MET A 227 -1.38 6.89 25.71
C MET A 227 -0.90 7.14 27.14
N GLN A 228 0.40 7.03 27.39
CA GLN A 228 1.00 7.30 28.70
C GLN A 228 0.78 8.76 29.10
N TYR A 229 1.08 9.70 28.24
CA TYR A 229 0.94 11.14 28.50
C TYR A 229 -0.50 11.53 28.84
N THR A 230 -1.49 11.04 28.07
CA THR A 230 -2.90 11.34 28.33
C THR A 230 -3.40 10.77 29.66
N GLU A 231 -2.84 9.63 30.09
CA GLU A 231 -3.13 9.03 31.39
C GLU A 231 -2.49 9.82 32.54
N GLU A 232 -1.21 10.20 32.43
CA GLU A 232 -0.47 10.97 33.44
C GLU A 232 -1.06 12.36 33.64
N GLU A 233 -1.41 13.06 32.54
CA GLU A 233 -2.01 14.39 32.60
C GLU A 233 -3.53 14.37 32.86
N ASN A 234 -4.14 13.17 32.92
CA ASN A 234 -5.57 12.97 33.12
C ASN A 234 -6.45 13.76 32.12
N ILE A 235 -6.03 13.82 30.86
CA ILE A 235 -6.75 14.48 29.78
C ILE A 235 -7.45 13.46 28.88
N PRO A 236 -8.60 13.80 28.25
CA PRO A 236 -9.22 12.91 27.28
C PRO A 236 -8.43 12.89 25.95
N GLY A 237 -8.56 11.81 25.22
CA GLY A 237 -8.06 11.69 23.86
C GLY A 237 -8.81 10.63 23.08
N LEU A 238 -8.74 10.69 21.75
CA LEU A 238 -9.23 9.67 20.85
C LEU A 238 -8.12 9.22 19.91
N LEU A 239 -7.99 7.91 19.76
CA LEU A 239 -7.17 7.28 18.75
C LEU A 239 -8.09 6.60 17.72
N LEU A 240 -8.00 7.03 16.45
CA LEU A 240 -8.68 6.40 15.34
C LEU A 240 -7.70 5.60 14.53
N LEU A 241 -7.99 4.31 14.31
CA LEU A 241 -7.24 3.45 13.40
C LEU A 241 -8.06 3.31 12.12
N ILE A 242 -7.67 4.03 11.08
CA ILE A 242 -8.40 4.10 9.81
C ILE A 242 -7.99 2.93 8.92
N ASP A 243 -8.98 2.17 8.43
CA ASP A 243 -8.80 1.14 7.39
C ASP A 243 -9.33 1.68 6.05
N PHE A 244 -8.49 1.79 5.04
CA PHE A 244 -8.93 2.13 3.69
C PHE A 244 -9.30 0.88 2.90
N GLU A 245 -10.39 0.96 2.13
CA GLU A 245 -10.82 -0.13 1.28
C GLU A 245 -9.88 -0.31 0.08
N LYS A 246 -9.01 -1.33 0.13
CA LYS A 246 -8.09 -1.66 -0.97
C LYS A 246 -7.31 -0.44 -1.50
N ALA A 247 -6.72 0.33 -0.60
CA ALA A 247 -6.09 1.62 -0.84
C ALA A 247 -5.25 1.69 -2.13
N PHE A 248 -4.34 0.71 -2.34
CA PHE A 248 -3.51 0.68 -3.55
C PHE A 248 -4.31 0.42 -4.83
N ASP A 249 -5.45 -0.26 -4.75
CA ASP A 249 -6.21 -0.69 -5.92
C ASP A 249 -7.26 0.35 -6.38
N THR A 250 -7.58 1.35 -5.54
CA THR A 250 -8.70 2.29 -5.79
C THR A 250 -8.28 3.72 -6.08
N LEU A 251 -7.00 4.07 -5.90
CA LEU A 251 -6.46 5.42 -6.09
C LEU A 251 -6.71 5.94 -7.52
N SER A 252 -7.31 7.13 -7.64
CA SER A 252 -7.66 7.76 -8.93
C SER A 252 -6.41 8.24 -9.68
N TRP A 253 -6.29 7.92 -10.96
CA TRP A 253 -5.17 8.41 -11.78
C TRP A 253 -5.22 9.91 -12.04
N SER A 254 -6.42 10.50 -12.12
CA SER A 254 -6.56 11.96 -12.21
C SER A 254 -6.07 12.65 -10.95
N PHE A 255 -6.36 12.09 -9.78
CA PHE A 255 -5.84 12.60 -8.51
C PHE A 255 -4.31 12.48 -8.42
N ILE A 256 -3.73 11.34 -8.87
CA ILE A 256 -2.27 11.19 -8.96
C ILE A 256 -1.65 12.33 -9.76
N GLN A 257 -2.18 12.63 -10.97
CA GLN A 257 -1.63 13.68 -11.83
C GLN A 257 -1.71 15.07 -11.20
N LYS A 258 -2.85 15.42 -10.58
CA LYS A 258 -3.02 16.68 -9.87
C LYS A 258 -2.11 16.80 -8.64
N THR A 259 -1.94 15.72 -7.90
CA THR A 259 -1.03 15.68 -6.74
C THR A 259 0.44 15.87 -7.15
N LEU A 260 0.86 15.24 -8.23
CA LEU A 260 2.21 15.44 -8.76
C LEU A 260 2.44 16.88 -9.22
N GLU A 261 1.46 17.46 -9.88
CA GLU A 261 1.48 18.87 -10.28
C GLU A 261 1.55 19.80 -9.07
N PHE A 262 0.72 19.54 -8.06
CA PHE A 262 0.71 20.31 -6.80
C PHE A 262 2.08 20.33 -6.11
N PHE A 263 2.80 19.20 -6.07
CA PHE A 263 4.15 19.12 -5.52
C PHE A 263 5.27 19.55 -6.46
N ASN A 264 4.93 20.16 -7.62
CA ASN A 264 5.85 20.67 -8.63
C ASN A 264 6.73 19.59 -9.28
N PHE A 265 6.20 18.37 -9.48
CA PHE A 265 6.83 17.40 -10.38
C PHE A 265 6.68 17.87 -11.83
N GLY A 266 7.75 17.90 -12.57
CA GLY A 266 7.79 18.40 -13.93
C GLY A 266 7.04 17.53 -14.95
N PRO A 267 6.89 18.05 -16.18
CA PRO A 267 6.07 17.39 -17.21
C PRO A 267 6.57 16.01 -17.61
N SER A 268 7.90 15.76 -17.59
CA SER A 268 8.44 14.46 -17.96
C SER A 268 8.07 13.38 -16.93
N ILE A 269 8.20 13.64 -15.62
CA ILE A 269 7.78 12.69 -14.58
C ILE A 269 6.28 12.42 -14.66
N ARG A 270 5.47 13.46 -14.84
CA ARG A 270 4.01 13.31 -14.98
C ARG A 270 3.67 12.51 -16.23
N ASN A 271 4.37 12.71 -17.35
CA ASN A 271 4.19 11.94 -18.57
C ASN A 271 4.59 10.46 -18.39
N TRP A 272 5.73 10.16 -17.76
CA TRP A 272 6.13 8.80 -17.44
C TRP A 272 5.02 8.05 -16.66
N ILE A 273 4.45 8.69 -15.63
CA ILE A 273 3.40 8.10 -14.81
C ILE A 273 2.11 7.93 -15.63
N SER A 274 1.78 8.88 -16.51
CA SER A 274 0.66 8.75 -17.45
C SER A 274 0.83 7.54 -18.37
N ILE A 275 2.01 7.35 -18.96
CA ILE A 275 2.33 6.23 -19.85
C ILE A 275 2.22 4.89 -19.12
N PHE A 276 2.67 4.80 -17.87
CA PHE A 276 2.53 3.60 -17.05
C PHE A 276 1.08 3.26 -16.71
N ASN A 277 0.16 4.20 -16.86
CA ASN A 277 -1.27 4.07 -16.63
C ASN A 277 -2.10 4.01 -17.93
N THR A 278 -1.46 4.10 -19.11
CA THR A 278 -2.17 4.11 -20.40
C THR A 278 -2.43 2.68 -20.89
N ASP A 279 -3.68 2.37 -21.22
CA ASP A 279 -4.13 1.09 -21.82
C ASP A 279 -3.61 -0.15 -21.11
N ILE A 280 -3.57 -0.13 -19.80
CA ILE A 280 -3.10 -1.26 -19.01
C ILE A 280 -4.12 -2.38 -19.03
N THR A 281 -3.63 -3.60 -19.26
CA THR A 281 -4.44 -4.82 -19.17
C THR A 281 -3.78 -5.82 -18.24
N SER A 282 -4.61 -6.67 -17.64
CA SER A 282 -4.12 -7.81 -16.86
C SER A 282 -5.00 -9.03 -17.08
N VAL A 283 -4.46 -10.19 -16.80
CA VAL A 283 -5.21 -11.45 -16.65
C VAL A 283 -5.10 -11.90 -15.19
N ILE A 284 -6.09 -12.65 -14.72
CA ILE A 284 -6.06 -13.24 -13.38
C ILE A 284 -5.57 -14.67 -13.52
N ASN A 285 -4.54 -15.01 -12.74
CA ASN A 285 -4.02 -16.37 -12.62
C ASN A 285 -4.43 -16.94 -11.26
N GLN A 286 -5.24 -17.99 -11.29
CA GLN A 286 -5.69 -18.71 -10.12
C GLN A 286 -5.36 -20.19 -10.26
N GLY A 287 -4.30 -20.63 -9.56
CA GLY A 287 -3.88 -22.04 -9.60
C GLY A 287 -3.53 -22.56 -11.01
N GLY A 288 -3.00 -21.71 -11.90
CA GLY A 288 -2.67 -22.06 -13.28
C GLY A 288 -3.77 -21.77 -14.31
N ASN A 289 -5.02 -21.56 -13.86
CA ASN A 289 -6.11 -21.14 -14.74
C ASN A 289 -6.03 -19.64 -14.97
N ILE A 290 -6.13 -19.21 -16.22
CA ILE A 290 -5.97 -17.82 -16.65
C ILE A 290 -7.30 -17.29 -17.16
N SER A 291 -7.74 -16.13 -16.67
CA SER A 291 -8.94 -15.44 -17.15
C SER A 291 -8.70 -14.75 -18.50
N ASP A 292 -9.78 -14.28 -19.12
CA ASP A 292 -9.68 -13.25 -20.14
C ASP A 292 -9.08 -11.97 -19.57
N ARG A 293 -8.63 -11.09 -20.46
CA ARG A 293 -8.07 -9.79 -20.12
C ARG A 293 -9.10 -8.88 -19.46
N ILE A 294 -8.66 -8.17 -18.41
CA ILE A 294 -9.37 -7.07 -17.79
C ILE A 294 -8.60 -5.77 -18.04
N THR A 295 -9.32 -4.67 -18.16
CA THR A 295 -8.74 -3.34 -18.28
C THR A 295 -8.59 -2.72 -16.89
N ILE A 296 -7.42 -2.17 -16.60
CA ILE A 296 -7.15 -1.45 -15.37
C ILE A 296 -7.31 0.06 -15.65
N GLN A 297 -8.12 0.75 -14.86
CA GLN A 297 -8.44 2.18 -15.05
C GLN A 297 -8.19 3.04 -13.82
N ARG A 298 -7.75 2.46 -12.71
CA ARG A 298 -7.36 3.13 -11.46
C ARG A 298 -6.42 2.25 -10.65
N GLY A 299 -5.90 2.81 -9.59
CA GLY A 299 -5.03 2.13 -8.62
C GLY A 299 -3.56 2.10 -9.01
N CYS A 300 -2.76 1.73 -8.04
CA CYS A 300 -1.32 1.47 -8.15
C CYS A 300 -1.07 -0.02 -8.11
N ARG A 301 -0.47 -0.60 -9.17
CA ARG A 301 -0.29 -2.05 -9.26
C ARG A 301 0.60 -2.58 -8.14
N GLN A 302 0.11 -3.53 -7.35
CA GLN A 302 0.89 -4.20 -6.31
C GLN A 302 1.96 -5.08 -6.97
N GLY A 303 3.23 -4.73 -6.79
CA GLY A 303 4.38 -5.38 -7.45
C GLY A 303 5.16 -4.45 -8.39
N ASP A 304 4.68 -3.24 -8.62
CA ASP A 304 5.39 -2.19 -9.33
C ASP A 304 6.32 -1.43 -8.36
N PRO A 305 7.63 -1.26 -8.68
CA PRO A 305 8.56 -0.48 -7.85
C PRO A 305 8.16 0.98 -7.62
N LEU A 306 7.39 1.58 -8.52
CA LEU A 306 6.96 2.97 -8.44
C LEU A 306 5.73 3.17 -7.53
N SER A 307 4.84 2.17 -7.46
CA SER A 307 3.55 2.26 -6.76
C SER A 307 3.64 2.75 -5.31
N PRO A 308 4.58 2.30 -4.47
CA PRO A 308 4.68 2.80 -3.10
C PRO A 308 4.91 4.31 -3.03
N TYR A 309 5.76 4.86 -3.87
CA TYR A 309 6.09 6.29 -3.85
C TYR A 309 4.93 7.16 -4.34
N ILE A 310 4.22 6.72 -5.38
CA ILE A 310 2.99 7.39 -5.85
C ILE A 310 1.93 7.41 -4.75
N PHE A 311 1.75 6.26 -4.08
CA PHE A 311 0.79 6.19 -2.98
C PHE A 311 1.15 7.15 -1.84
N LEU A 312 2.43 7.20 -1.41
CA LEU A 312 2.88 8.12 -0.35
C LEU A 312 2.65 9.59 -0.71
N ILE A 313 2.96 9.99 -1.94
CA ILE A 313 2.75 11.37 -2.42
C ILE A 313 1.27 11.72 -2.36
N CYS A 314 0.38 10.79 -2.73
CA CYS A 314 -1.06 11.00 -2.65
C CYS A 314 -1.59 10.99 -1.20
N ALA A 315 -1.07 10.12 -0.34
CA ALA A 315 -1.45 10.05 1.07
C ALA A 315 -1.00 11.30 1.85
N GLU A 316 0.08 11.96 1.43
CA GLU A 316 0.56 13.22 2.03
C GLU A 316 -0.49 14.33 1.91
N ILE A 317 -1.30 14.35 0.85
CA ILE A 317 -2.41 15.34 0.74
C ILE A 317 -3.38 15.18 1.91
N LEU A 318 -3.79 13.95 2.25
CA LEU A 318 -4.63 13.70 3.43
C LEU A 318 -3.94 14.20 4.71
N ALA A 319 -2.67 13.87 4.87
CA ALA A 319 -1.91 14.28 6.06
C ALA A 319 -1.83 15.82 6.17
N ILE A 320 -1.65 16.53 5.07
CA ILE A 320 -1.66 18.00 5.02
C ILE A 320 -3.06 18.51 5.42
N LEU A 321 -4.13 17.98 4.83
CA LEU A 321 -5.51 18.39 5.15
C LEU A 321 -5.80 18.23 6.66
N ILE A 322 -5.43 17.11 7.26
CA ILE A 322 -5.61 16.88 8.70
C ILE A 322 -4.75 17.82 9.55
N ARG A 323 -3.45 17.97 9.23
CA ARG A 323 -2.55 18.83 10.03
C ARG A 323 -2.96 20.30 9.99
N LYS A 324 -3.40 20.77 8.83
CA LYS A 324 -3.71 22.18 8.60
C LYS A 324 -5.11 22.57 9.04
N ASN A 325 -6.02 21.63 9.18
CA ASN A 325 -7.38 21.92 9.63
C ASN A 325 -7.36 22.35 11.10
N LYS A 326 -7.73 23.63 11.36
CA LYS A 326 -7.74 24.23 12.70
C LYS A 326 -8.87 23.71 13.59
N ASN A 327 -9.94 23.18 12.97
CA ASN A 327 -11.07 22.60 13.68
C ASN A 327 -10.80 21.16 14.13
N ILE A 328 -9.79 20.50 13.57
CA ILE A 328 -9.29 19.21 14.05
C ILE A 328 -8.22 19.48 15.10
N LYS A 329 -8.49 19.15 16.36
CA LYS A 329 -7.57 19.32 17.47
C LYS A 329 -6.95 17.97 17.82
N GLY A 330 -5.62 17.95 17.86
CA GLY A 330 -4.84 16.80 18.28
C GLY A 330 -4.45 16.85 19.77
N ILE A 331 -3.58 15.95 20.17
CA ILE A 331 -2.96 15.96 21.51
C ILE A 331 -1.67 16.76 21.43
N SER A 332 -1.55 17.78 22.29
CA SER A 332 -0.37 18.65 22.38
C SER A 332 0.57 18.20 23.49
N VAL A 333 1.82 17.91 23.12
CA VAL A 333 2.90 17.58 24.04
C VAL A 333 4.02 18.59 23.82
N ASN A 334 4.42 19.32 24.86
CA ASN A 334 5.46 20.36 24.79
C ASN A 334 5.23 21.37 23.64
N ASN A 335 4.01 21.86 23.49
CA ASN A 335 3.56 22.78 22.43
C ASN A 335 3.64 22.21 21.00
N ILE A 336 3.82 20.90 20.84
CA ILE A 336 3.78 20.25 19.55
C ILE A 336 2.49 19.43 19.47
N GLU A 337 1.58 19.86 18.60
CA GLU A 337 0.33 19.15 18.36
C GLU A 337 0.54 17.95 17.44
N ARG A 338 0.05 16.78 17.86
CA ARG A 338 0.06 15.54 17.10
C ARG A 338 -1.35 15.16 16.70
N LYS A 339 -1.60 15.07 15.38
CA LYS A 339 -2.93 14.74 14.81
C LYS A 339 -2.93 13.44 14.02
N ILE A 340 -1.78 13.06 13.43
CA ILE A 340 -1.70 11.96 12.48
C ILE A 340 -0.37 11.22 12.60
N SER A 341 -0.40 9.92 12.35
CA SER A 341 0.76 9.04 12.21
C SER A 341 0.44 7.99 11.15
N GLN A 342 1.34 7.76 10.18
CA GLN A 342 1.08 6.88 9.04
C GLN A 342 2.23 5.90 8.79
N LEU A 343 1.87 4.68 8.39
CA LEU A 343 2.78 3.71 7.74
C LEU A 343 2.12 3.24 6.43
N ALA A 344 2.46 3.88 5.34
CA ALA A 344 1.79 3.69 4.04
C ALA A 344 0.27 3.97 4.14
N ASP A 345 -0.58 2.95 3.97
CA ASP A 345 -2.03 3.02 4.09
C ASP A 345 -2.56 2.90 5.53
N ASP A 346 -1.78 2.32 6.44
CA ASP A 346 -2.13 2.28 7.87
C ASP A 346 -2.06 3.69 8.45
N THR A 347 -3.22 4.31 8.70
CA THR A 347 -3.35 5.69 9.20
C THR A 347 -3.95 5.71 10.60
N SER A 348 -3.24 6.32 11.53
CA SER A 348 -3.70 6.58 12.90
C SER A 348 -3.94 8.08 13.07
N LEU A 349 -5.16 8.48 13.49
CA LEU A 349 -5.47 9.85 13.82
C LEU A 349 -5.58 10.00 15.34
N ILE A 350 -5.06 11.09 15.84
CA ILE A 350 -4.93 11.40 17.26
C ILE A 350 -5.70 12.70 17.51
N LEU A 351 -6.77 12.62 18.30
CA LEU A 351 -7.66 13.75 18.56
C LEU A 351 -7.78 14.05 20.06
N ASP A 352 -8.22 15.25 20.38
CA ASP A 352 -8.43 15.76 21.75
C ASP A 352 -9.60 15.13 22.51
N GLY A 353 -10.43 14.33 21.84
CA GLY A 353 -11.61 13.68 22.42
C GLY A 353 -12.90 14.49 22.33
N SER A 354 -12.92 15.62 21.62
CA SER A 354 -14.13 16.38 21.33
C SER A 354 -14.93 15.82 20.15
N GLU A 355 -16.24 15.96 20.19
CA GLU A 355 -17.13 15.53 19.10
C GLU A 355 -16.93 16.40 17.85
N GLU A 356 -16.70 17.70 18.04
CA GLU A 356 -16.45 18.65 16.97
C GLU A 356 -15.20 18.29 16.16
N SER A 357 -14.11 17.93 16.83
CA SER A 357 -12.88 17.52 16.21
C SER A 357 -13.04 16.20 15.44
N LEU A 358 -13.78 15.26 16.01
CA LEU A 358 -14.10 13.98 15.36
C LEU A 358 -14.99 14.19 14.12
N ALA A 359 -16.03 15.03 14.21
CA ALA A 359 -16.92 15.33 13.07
C ALA A 359 -16.17 16.00 11.92
N GLU A 360 -15.34 16.98 12.22
CA GLU A 360 -14.55 17.67 11.20
C GLU A 360 -13.48 16.72 10.58
N THR A 361 -12.97 15.77 11.37
CA THR A 361 -12.08 14.71 10.86
C THR A 361 -12.78 13.86 9.81
N PHE A 362 -14.00 13.36 10.09
CA PHE A 362 -14.72 12.55 9.10
C PHE A 362 -15.13 13.34 7.86
N LYS A 363 -15.53 14.58 8.00
CA LYS A 363 -15.79 15.47 6.87
C LYS A 363 -14.54 15.65 5.99
N THR A 364 -13.37 15.84 6.58
CA THR A 364 -12.09 15.93 5.86
C THR A 364 -11.76 14.62 5.14
N LEU A 365 -11.98 13.49 5.79
CA LEU A 365 -11.77 12.16 5.22
C LEU A 365 -12.73 11.86 4.05
N GLU A 366 -13.98 12.27 4.14
CA GLU A 366 -14.98 12.13 3.06
C GLU A 366 -14.61 12.98 1.85
N ASN A 367 -14.26 14.26 2.04
CA ASN A 367 -13.77 15.12 0.99
C ASN A 367 -12.53 14.53 0.29
N PHE A 368 -11.58 14.02 1.07
CA PHE A 368 -10.41 13.33 0.53
C PHE A 368 -10.79 12.05 -0.25
N SER A 369 -11.76 11.28 0.23
CA SER A 369 -12.26 10.09 -0.47
C SER A 369 -12.87 10.42 -1.84
N GLU A 370 -13.63 11.50 -1.93
CA GLU A 370 -14.22 11.97 -3.19
C GLU A 370 -13.14 12.41 -4.19
N MET A 371 -12.09 13.07 -3.74
CA MET A 371 -11.00 13.53 -4.60
C MET A 371 -10.08 12.38 -5.05
N SER A 372 -9.72 11.50 -4.13
CA SER A 372 -8.67 10.49 -4.32
C SER A 372 -9.16 9.16 -4.83
N GLY A 373 -10.44 8.83 -4.58
CA GLY A 373 -11.00 7.48 -4.77
C GLY A 373 -10.63 6.50 -3.65
N LEU A 374 -10.01 6.98 -2.57
CA LEU A 374 -9.66 6.18 -1.38
C LEU A 374 -10.81 6.23 -0.38
N HIS A 375 -11.59 5.15 -0.29
CA HIS A 375 -12.75 5.09 0.61
C HIS A 375 -12.39 4.46 1.95
N ILE A 376 -12.99 5.02 3.01
CA ILE A 376 -12.83 4.51 4.38
C ILE A 376 -13.72 3.30 4.59
N ASN A 377 -13.17 2.30 5.25
CA ASN A 377 -13.94 1.17 5.76
C ASN A 377 -14.40 1.46 7.19
N TYR A 378 -15.55 2.08 7.33
CA TYR A 378 -16.11 2.46 8.64
C TYR A 378 -16.25 1.24 9.57
N GLU A 379 -16.70 0.09 9.06
CA GLU A 379 -16.90 -1.13 9.86
C GLU A 379 -15.59 -1.73 10.40
N LYS A 380 -14.43 -1.36 9.83
CA LYS A 380 -13.11 -1.78 10.31
C LYS A 380 -12.34 -0.67 10.99
N THR A 381 -12.82 0.55 10.92
CA THR A 381 -12.21 1.68 11.62
C THR A 381 -12.50 1.58 13.11
N HIS A 382 -11.44 1.55 13.91
CA HIS A 382 -11.52 1.49 15.37
C HIS A 382 -11.37 2.88 15.97
N VAL A 383 -12.21 3.17 16.96
CA VAL A 383 -12.10 4.39 17.77
C VAL A 383 -11.89 3.98 19.23
N ILE A 384 -10.78 4.43 19.79
CA ILE A 384 -10.31 4.06 21.11
C ILE A 384 -10.20 5.31 21.97
N TRP A 385 -10.89 5.33 23.11
CA TRP A 385 -10.74 6.36 24.10
C TRP A 385 -9.39 6.25 24.82
N LEU A 386 -8.73 7.38 25.05
CA LEU A 386 -7.46 7.48 25.76
C LEU A 386 -7.59 8.31 27.04
N GLY A 387 -6.60 8.21 27.90
CA GLY A 387 -6.44 9.02 29.10
C GLY A 387 -7.63 8.95 30.06
N SER A 388 -8.17 10.10 30.49
CA SER A 388 -9.27 10.16 31.46
C SER A 388 -10.56 9.45 31.00
N LYS A 389 -10.75 9.25 29.70
CA LYS A 389 -11.92 8.54 29.13
C LYS A 389 -11.62 7.10 28.67
N LYS A 390 -10.46 6.51 28.97
CA LYS A 390 -10.01 5.20 28.45
C LYS A 390 -10.98 4.02 28.69
N TYR A 391 -11.88 4.13 29.66
CA TYR A 391 -12.94 3.14 29.94
C TYR A 391 -14.34 3.63 29.57
N SER A 392 -14.45 4.76 28.89
CA SER A 392 -15.75 5.29 28.49
C SER A 392 -16.44 4.38 27.47
N ASN A 393 -17.74 4.17 27.66
CA ASN A 393 -18.61 3.53 26.69
C ASN A 393 -19.35 4.56 25.80
N GLU A 394 -18.97 5.83 25.92
CA GLU A 394 -19.54 6.92 25.12
C GLU A 394 -19.22 6.69 23.64
N THR A 395 -20.23 6.81 22.79
CA THR A 395 -20.08 6.74 21.34
C THR A 395 -20.49 8.07 20.74
N LEU A 396 -19.58 8.68 20.01
CA LEU A 396 -19.83 9.91 19.27
C LEU A 396 -20.18 9.57 17.82
N LEU A 397 -20.92 10.46 17.13
CA LEU A 397 -21.33 10.33 15.76
C LEU A 397 -21.98 8.96 15.42
N PRO A 398 -23.14 8.65 15.98
CA PRO A 398 -23.80 7.33 15.87
C PRO A 398 -24.19 6.98 14.41
N ASN A 399 -24.23 7.96 13.50
CA ASN A 399 -24.51 7.75 12.09
C ASN A 399 -23.38 6.99 11.36
N TYR A 400 -22.16 7.01 11.92
CA TYR A 400 -21.03 6.25 11.41
C TYR A 400 -20.94 4.88 12.11
N ARG A 401 -20.87 3.81 11.35
CA ARG A 401 -20.75 2.43 11.89
C ARG A 401 -19.32 2.13 12.35
N LEU A 402 -18.83 2.90 13.33
CA LEU A 402 -17.48 2.77 13.86
C LEU A 402 -17.40 1.70 14.94
N LYS A 403 -16.21 1.09 15.11
CA LYS A 403 -15.95 0.16 16.22
C LYS A 403 -15.46 0.92 17.44
N TRP A 404 -16.36 1.11 18.39
CA TRP A 404 -16.12 1.72 19.69
C TRP A 404 -15.82 0.71 20.79
N GLY A 405 -15.27 1.16 21.92
CA GLY A 405 -15.18 0.41 23.18
C GLY A 405 -14.12 -0.69 23.18
N SER A 406 -13.22 -0.72 22.20
CA SER A 406 -12.09 -1.65 22.21
C SER A 406 -11.04 -1.21 23.22
N THR A 407 -10.87 -1.98 24.30
CA THR A 407 -9.74 -1.80 25.23
C THR A 407 -8.44 -2.37 24.66
N ARG A 408 -8.53 -3.26 23.67
CA ARG A 408 -7.39 -3.88 22.99
C ARG A 408 -7.47 -3.65 21.49
N PHE A 409 -6.33 -3.33 20.91
CA PHE A 409 -6.19 -3.15 19.46
C PHE A 409 -4.81 -3.60 18.98
N THR A 410 -4.66 -3.76 17.68
CA THR A 410 -3.38 -4.09 17.07
C THR A 410 -2.97 -2.97 16.11
N LEU A 411 -1.81 -2.42 16.32
CA LEU A 411 -1.20 -1.41 15.46
C LEU A 411 0.13 -1.92 14.94
N LEU A 412 0.28 -2.01 13.62
CA LEU A 412 1.52 -2.40 12.94
C LEU A 412 2.15 -3.72 13.48
N GLY A 413 1.28 -4.66 13.88
CA GLY A 413 1.70 -5.97 14.40
C GLY A 413 2.07 -6.00 15.88
N ILE A 414 1.89 -4.89 16.61
CA ILE A 414 2.01 -4.81 18.07
C ILE A 414 0.60 -4.77 18.67
N HIS A 415 0.38 -5.58 19.70
CA HIS A 415 -0.85 -5.60 20.47
C HIS A 415 -0.80 -4.55 21.59
N PHE A 416 -1.75 -3.65 21.57
CA PHE A 416 -1.94 -2.61 22.57
C PHE A 416 -3.11 -2.94 23.48
N ASP A 417 -3.05 -2.45 24.71
CA ASP A 417 -4.16 -2.44 25.67
C ASP A 417 -4.22 -1.02 26.29
N VAL A 418 -5.41 -0.53 26.60
CA VAL A 418 -5.55 0.78 27.29
C VAL A 418 -4.89 0.78 28.67
N GLU A 419 -4.67 -0.40 29.25
CA GLU A 419 -3.81 -0.59 30.42
C GLU A 419 -2.37 -0.90 29.95
N LEU A 420 -1.50 0.07 30.04
CA LEU A 420 -0.13 0.02 29.48
C LEU A 420 0.70 -1.15 30.03
N ASP A 421 0.51 -1.51 31.29
CA ASP A 421 1.21 -2.63 31.95
C ASP A 421 0.94 -4.00 31.30
N LYS A 422 -0.17 -4.15 30.59
CA LYS A 422 -0.52 -5.38 29.88
C LYS A 422 0.19 -5.53 28.53
N ILE A 423 0.67 -4.44 27.93
CA ILE A 423 1.27 -4.44 26.59
C ILE A 423 2.48 -5.36 26.49
N PRO A 424 3.45 -5.36 27.42
CA PRO A 424 4.58 -6.28 27.36
C PRO A 424 4.14 -7.75 27.37
N GLN A 425 3.22 -8.11 28.26
CA GLN A 425 2.71 -9.47 28.38
C GLN A 425 2.04 -9.94 27.08
N LEU A 426 1.16 -9.12 26.49
CA LEU A 426 0.45 -9.43 25.23
C LEU A 426 1.41 -9.72 24.06
N ASN A 427 2.57 -9.07 24.04
CA ASN A 427 3.50 -9.18 22.91
C ASN A 427 4.63 -10.19 23.13
N TYR A 428 5.11 -10.37 24.36
CA TYR A 428 6.26 -11.26 24.65
C TYR A 428 5.84 -12.69 24.96
N GLU A 429 4.78 -12.92 25.73
CA GLU A 429 4.38 -14.28 26.13
C GLU A 429 4.11 -15.21 24.93
N PRO A 430 3.32 -14.82 23.88
CA PRO A 430 3.09 -15.69 22.74
C PRO A 430 4.39 -16.03 21.99
N LYS A 431 5.33 -15.09 21.94
CA LYS A 431 6.63 -15.28 21.30
C LYS A 431 7.51 -16.21 22.12
N LEU A 432 7.52 -16.09 23.45
CA LEU A 432 8.26 -16.99 24.36
C LEU A 432 7.72 -18.42 24.29
N VAL A 433 6.39 -18.60 24.27
CA VAL A 433 5.78 -19.91 24.08
C VAL A 433 6.23 -20.55 22.75
N LYS A 434 6.21 -19.76 21.65
CA LYS A 434 6.67 -20.24 20.35
C LYS A 434 8.15 -20.61 20.33
N ILE A 435 9.01 -19.79 20.96
CA ILE A 435 10.45 -20.06 21.07
C ILE A 435 10.67 -21.37 21.88
N LYS A 436 10.01 -21.50 23.04
CA LYS A 436 10.08 -22.72 23.86
C LYS A 436 9.65 -23.98 23.11
N SER A 437 8.61 -23.87 22.27
CA SER A 437 8.15 -24.99 21.43
C SER A 437 9.17 -25.40 20.35
N ILE A 438 9.92 -24.43 19.79
CA ILE A 438 10.97 -24.67 18.80
C ILE A 438 12.21 -25.33 19.44
N ILE A 439 12.56 -24.92 20.66
CA ILE A 439 13.72 -25.47 21.38
C ILE A 439 13.46 -26.91 21.81
N LYS A 440 12.19 -27.27 22.11
CA LYS A 440 11.81 -28.64 22.51
C LYS A 440 11.72 -29.65 21.35
N GLN A 441 11.73 -29.18 20.10
CA GLN A 441 11.82 -29.96 18.86
C GLN A 441 13.27 -30.15 18.40
#